data_ce747c2e482cd5019312176dfdfa69f2
#
_entry.id   ce747c2e482cd5019312176dfdfa69f2
#
_cell.length_a   1.000
_cell.length_b   1.000
_cell.length_c   1.000
_cell.angle_alpha   90.00
_cell.angle_beta   90.00
_cell.angle_gamma   90.00
#
_symmetry.space_group_name_H-M   'P 1'
#
loop_
_entity.id
_entity.type
_entity.pdbx_description
1 polymer ?
#
loop_
_entity_poly.entity_id
_entity_poly.type
_entity_poly.pdbx_seq_one_letter_code
_entity_poly.pdbx_strand_id
1 'polypeptide(L)'
;MPFPCDQPVVPRKLVALGDSGVYGWGDPDQGGWCERLRRHWMELPGGPVLYNLGVRGDGLERLAARLRSEVIRRGELRRQVPQGILIGIGLNDLARVGRPDGRHQLAPDAFLFGLRQLLEDARTLAPVHVVGLTPVLEEQMPFAGLLWYGLEEARRYEALVEEACLGADVAFLPLLESLLADPHWSHLLCSDGLHLNADGHRQVYERVRGWPALLAWAGLEPILTATALR
;
A
#
# COMPACT_ATOMS: atom_id res chain seq x y z
N MET A 1 23.39 -35.43 24.92
CA MET A 1 23.40 -33.97 24.83
C MET A 1 21.99 -33.54 24.46
N PRO A 2 21.28 -32.73 25.27
CA PRO A 2 19.97 -32.23 24.88
C PRO A 2 20.18 -31.20 23.74
N PHE A 3 19.42 -31.35 22.66
CA PHE A 3 19.33 -30.34 21.61
C PHE A 3 18.92 -29.01 22.21
N PRO A 4 19.54 -27.86 21.82
CA PRO A 4 19.02 -26.56 22.25
C PRO A 4 17.58 -26.47 21.75
N CYS A 5 16.67 -26.25 22.67
CA CYS A 5 15.28 -25.97 22.37
C CYS A 5 15.28 -24.57 21.72
N ASP A 6 15.28 -24.52 20.38
CA ASP A 6 15.04 -23.30 19.64
C ASP A 6 13.69 -22.77 20.09
N GLN A 7 13.71 -21.66 20.79
CA GLN A 7 12.46 -20.97 21.12
C GLN A 7 11.79 -20.63 19.78
N PRO A 8 10.51 -20.98 19.58
CA PRO A 8 9.84 -20.69 18.34
C PRO A 8 9.91 -19.18 18.10
N VAL A 9 10.58 -18.77 17.01
CA VAL A 9 10.62 -17.38 16.58
C VAL A 9 9.19 -16.97 16.31
N VAL A 10 8.66 -16.07 17.15
CA VAL A 10 7.32 -15.54 16.95
C VAL A 10 7.36 -14.63 15.73
N PRO A 11 6.67 -14.97 14.62
CA PRO A 11 6.73 -14.18 13.39
C PRO A 11 6.20 -12.76 13.64
N ARG A 12 6.88 -11.77 13.05
CA ARG A 12 6.41 -10.38 13.06
C ARG A 12 5.07 -10.27 12.33
N LYS A 13 4.21 -9.37 12.78
CA LYS A 13 2.87 -9.16 12.21
C LYS A 13 2.76 -7.78 11.59
N LEU A 14 2.39 -7.74 10.31
CA LEU A 14 2.11 -6.55 9.54
C LEU A 14 0.61 -6.46 9.26
N VAL A 15 0.05 -5.29 9.47
CA VAL A 15 -1.31 -4.95 9.05
C VAL A 15 -1.21 -4.03 7.84
N ALA A 16 -1.72 -4.46 6.70
CA ALA A 16 -1.81 -3.63 5.49
C ALA A 16 -3.20 -2.99 5.41
N LEU A 17 -3.26 -1.67 5.44
CA LEU A 17 -4.46 -0.84 5.42
C LEU A 17 -4.49 -0.01 4.15
N GLY A 18 -5.64 0.13 3.54
CA GLY A 18 -5.80 0.92 2.33
C GLY A 18 -7.13 0.68 1.64
N ASP A 19 -7.17 1.00 0.38
CA ASP A 19 -8.35 0.97 -0.49
C ASP A 19 -8.45 -0.33 -1.34
N SER A 20 -9.05 -0.21 -2.53
CA SER A 20 -9.17 -1.30 -3.51
C SER A 20 -7.82 -1.81 -4.02
N GLY A 21 -6.78 -0.98 -4.06
CA GLY A 21 -5.43 -1.37 -4.45
C GLY A 21 -4.79 -2.32 -3.44
N VAL A 22 -4.93 -2.04 -2.14
CA VAL A 22 -4.48 -2.95 -1.06
C VAL A 22 -5.38 -4.20 -1.00
N TYR A 23 -6.69 -4.03 -1.18
CA TYR A 23 -7.64 -5.16 -1.26
C TYR A 23 -7.23 -6.16 -2.35
N GLY A 24 -6.67 -5.67 -3.48
CA GLY A 24 -6.26 -6.50 -4.62
C GLY A 24 -7.33 -6.59 -5.71
N TRP A 25 -8.20 -5.56 -5.82
CA TRP A 25 -9.23 -5.52 -6.86
C TRP A 25 -8.60 -5.45 -8.25
N GLY A 26 -9.08 -6.31 -9.15
CA GLY A 26 -8.55 -6.43 -10.52
C GLY A 26 -7.63 -7.62 -10.75
N ASP A 27 -7.24 -8.34 -9.70
CA ASP A 27 -6.45 -9.58 -9.80
C ASP A 27 -7.25 -10.80 -9.25
N PRO A 28 -8.10 -11.41 -10.08
CA PRO A 28 -8.93 -12.54 -9.64
C PRO A 28 -8.11 -13.80 -9.32
N ASP A 29 -6.91 -13.92 -9.87
CA ASP A 29 -6.11 -15.14 -9.75
C ASP A 29 -5.30 -15.19 -8.45
N GLN A 30 -4.73 -14.06 -8.06
CA GLN A 30 -3.79 -13.99 -6.93
C GLN A 30 -4.24 -13.06 -5.81
N GLY A 31 -5.32 -12.28 -5.99
CA GLY A 31 -5.86 -11.39 -4.98
C GLY A 31 -5.03 -10.13 -4.73
N GLY A 32 -4.26 -9.69 -5.72
CA GLY A 32 -3.49 -8.46 -5.69
C GLY A 32 -2.11 -8.57 -5.04
N TRP A 33 -1.38 -7.45 -5.05
CA TRP A 33 0.01 -7.37 -4.58
C TRP A 33 0.17 -7.71 -3.09
N CYS A 34 -0.77 -7.29 -2.28
CA CYS A 34 -0.73 -7.51 -0.84
C CYS A 34 -0.91 -9.01 -0.51
N GLU A 35 -1.83 -9.70 -1.19
CA GLU A 35 -2.03 -11.13 -1.03
C GLU A 35 -0.85 -11.95 -1.58
N ARG A 36 -0.23 -11.51 -2.69
CA ARG A 36 1.01 -12.10 -3.21
C ARG A 36 2.13 -12.01 -2.18
N LEU A 37 2.28 -10.86 -1.52
CA LEU A 37 3.27 -10.67 -0.45
C LEU A 37 2.97 -11.59 0.74
N ARG A 38 1.70 -11.70 1.14
CA ARG A 38 1.27 -12.60 2.22
C ARG A 38 1.65 -14.06 1.93
N ARG A 39 1.36 -14.54 0.73
CA ARG A 39 1.69 -15.91 0.30
C ARG A 39 3.20 -16.13 0.27
N HIS A 40 3.95 -15.19 -0.30
CA HIS A 40 5.40 -15.25 -0.33
C HIS A 40 6.00 -15.39 1.08
N TRP A 41 5.53 -14.59 2.04
CA TRP A 41 6.01 -14.67 3.41
C TRP A 41 5.62 -15.97 4.13
N MET A 42 4.47 -16.57 3.78
CA MET A 42 4.07 -17.88 4.32
C MET A 42 4.96 -19.02 3.85
N GLU A 43 5.66 -18.89 2.74
CA GLU A 43 6.62 -19.87 2.23
C GLU A 43 7.98 -19.79 2.95
N LEU A 44 8.25 -18.68 3.63
CA LEU A 44 9.52 -18.46 4.35
C LEU A 44 9.45 -19.08 5.76
N PRO A 45 10.42 -19.89 6.17
CA PRO A 45 10.50 -20.35 7.55
C PRO A 45 10.57 -19.20 8.54
N GLY A 46 9.57 -19.07 9.42
CA GLY A 46 9.48 -17.94 10.35
C GLY A 46 9.16 -16.59 9.72
N GLY A 47 8.69 -16.59 8.47
CA GLY A 47 8.33 -15.38 7.73
C GLY A 47 7.22 -14.57 8.42
N PRO A 48 7.12 -13.26 8.15
CA PRO A 48 6.10 -12.40 8.75
C PRO A 48 4.67 -12.83 8.41
N VAL A 49 3.76 -12.55 9.32
CA VAL A 49 2.32 -12.69 9.09
C VAL A 49 1.76 -11.37 8.59
N LEU A 50 1.02 -11.39 7.49
CA LEU A 50 0.40 -10.20 6.91
C LEU A 50 -1.13 -10.32 6.96
N TYR A 51 -1.78 -9.28 7.47
CA TYR A 51 -3.24 -9.11 7.41
C TYR A 51 -3.58 -8.07 6.36
N ASN A 52 -4.22 -8.49 5.27
CA ASN A 52 -4.74 -7.58 4.26
C ASN A 52 -6.09 -7.02 4.73
N LEU A 53 -6.13 -5.73 5.01
CA LEU A 53 -7.32 -4.98 5.45
C LEU A 53 -7.64 -3.84 4.48
N GLY A 54 -7.42 -4.05 3.19
CA GLY A 54 -7.90 -3.16 2.14
C GLY A 54 -9.43 -3.13 2.09
N VAL A 55 -10.02 -1.94 1.97
CA VAL A 55 -11.47 -1.74 1.84
C VAL A 55 -11.74 -0.88 0.61
N ARG A 56 -12.46 -1.44 -0.37
CA ARG A 56 -12.74 -0.76 -1.63
C ARG A 56 -13.47 0.56 -1.42
N GLY A 57 -12.96 1.61 -2.08
CA GLY A 57 -13.52 2.95 -2.01
C GLY A 57 -13.18 3.73 -0.74
N ASP A 58 -12.32 3.20 0.13
CA ASP A 58 -11.83 3.99 1.25
C ASP A 58 -10.96 5.14 0.75
N GLY A 59 -11.25 6.34 1.25
CA GLY A 59 -10.33 7.47 1.27
C GLY A 59 -9.72 7.61 2.66
N LEU A 60 -8.91 8.64 2.81
CA LEU A 60 -8.13 8.90 4.02
C LEU A 60 -8.97 8.93 5.30
N GLU A 61 -10.11 9.63 5.28
CA GLU A 61 -10.97 9.79 6.46
C GLU A 61 -11.54 8.46 6.95
N ARG A 62 -11.98 7.59 6.02
CA ARG A 62 -12.51 6.26 6.37
C ARG A 62 -11.42 5.36 6.92
N LEU A 63 -10.23 5.40 6.33
CA LEU A 63 -9.09 4.65 6.83
C LEU A 63 -8.70 5.12 8.23
N ALA A 64 -8.62 6.44 8.47
CA ALA A 64 -8.32 7.01 9.78
C ALA A 64 -9.32 6.54 10.85
N ALA A 65 -10.61 6.53 10.53
CA ALA A 65 -11.66 6.12 11.46
C ALA A 65 -11.52 4.66 11.94
N ARG A 66 -10.95 3.76 11.11
CA ARG A 66 -10.81 2.33 11.45
C ARG A 66 -9.38 1.92 11.86
N LEU A 67 -8.36 2.73 11.62
CA LEU A 67 -6.95 2.41 11.86
C LEU A 67 -6.72 1.74 13.22
N ARG A 68 -7.01 2.44 14.29
CA ARG A 68 -6.71 1.97 15.65
C ARG A 68 -7.44 0.67 15.98
N SER A 69 -8.73 0.58 15.64
CA SER A 69 -9.53 -0.60 15.94
C SER A 69 -9.06 -1.83 15.18
N GLU A 70 -8.67 -1.66 13.90
CA GLU A 70 -8.18 -2.74 13.07
C GLU A 70 -6.82 -3.26 13.54
N VAL A 71 -5.88 -2.37 13.89
CA VAL A 71 -4.57 -2.77 14.40
C VAL A 71 -4.69 -3.52 15.71
N ILE A 72 -5.43 -2.97 16.70
CA ILE A 72 -5.53 -3.58 18.03
C ILE A 72 -6.21 -4.96 17.98
N ARG A 73 -7.21 -5.15 17.10
CA ARG A 73 -7.96 -6.41 16.99
C ARG A 73 -7.18 -7.55 16.32
N ARG A 74 -6.05 -7.27 15.68
CA ARG A 74 -5.18 -8.29 15.06
C ARG A 74 -4.12 -8.84 16.00
N GLY A 75 -4.25 -8.55 17.31
CA GLY A 75 -3.45 -9.20 18.37
C GLY A 75 -3.91 -10.64 18.59
N GLU A 76 -3.11 -11.63 18.20
CA GLU A 76 -3.34 -13.03 18.55
C GLU A 76 -3.07 -13.26 20.02
N LEU A 77 -3.86 -14.16 20.65
CA LEU A 77 -3.71 -14.54 22.04
C LEU A 77 -3.69 -13.34 23.02
N ARG A 78 -4.31 -12.23 22.67
CA ARG A 78 -4.42 -10.99 23.46
C ARG A 78 -3.09 -10.33 23.86
N ARG A 79 -1.95 -10.84 23.40
CA ARG A 79 -0.61 -10.36 23.79
C ARG A 79 0.30 -10.03 22.59
N GLN A 80 -0.10 -10.40 21.40
CA GLN A 80 0.71 -10.23 20.18
C GLN A 80 0.06 -9.18 19.28
N VAL A 81 0.22 -7.91 19.65
CA VAL A 81 -0.18 -6.79 18.77
C VAL A 81 0.67 -6.79 17.49
N PRO A 82 0.14 -6.30 16.36
CA PRO A 82 0.93 -6.07 15.17
C PRO A 82 2.15 -5.19 15.46
N GLN A 83 3.27 -5.55 14.85
CA GLN A 83 4.55 -4.86 15.00
C GLN A 83 4.88 -3.97 13.80
N GLY A 84 3.99 -3.88 12.85
CA GLY A 84 4.13 -3.01 11.68
C GLY A 84 2.80 -2.69 11.02
N ILE A 85 2.74 -1.53 10.40
CA ILE A 85 1.61 -1.03 9.63
C ILE A 85 2.12 -0.67 8.24
N LEU A 86 1.40 -1.11 7.21
CA LEU A 86 1.62 -0.74 5.82
C LEU A 86 0.38 -0.02 5.31
N ILE A 87 0.54 1.18 4.77
CA ILE A 87 -0.57 2.03 4.31
C ILE A 87 -0.44 2.27 2.81
N GLY A 88 -1.55 2.10 2.07
CA GLY A 88 -1.68 2.50 0.67
C GLY A 88 -3.03 3.22 0.49
N ILE A 89 -3.01 4.56 0.37
CA ILE A 89 -4.21 5.41 0.34
C ILE A 89 -3.96 6.69 -0.45
N GLY A 90 -5.02 7.32 -0.95
CA GLY A 90 -4.97 8.62 -1.61
C GLY A 90 -5.60 8.64 -3.00
N LEU A 91 -5.67 7.48 -3.66
CA LEU A 91 -6.21 7.42 -5.02
C LEU A 91 -7.70 7.80 -5.05
N ASN A 92 -8.51 7.40 -4.07
CA ASN A 92 -9.90 7.81 -3.99
C ASN A 92 -10.04 9.30 -3.62
N ASP A 93 -9.14 9.84 -2.82
CA ASP A 93 -9.19 11.21 -2.32
C ASP A 93 -8.99 12.24 -3.44
N LEU A 94 -8.10 11.94 -4.41
CA LEU A 94 -7.79 12.83 -5.53
C LEU A 94 -8.91 12.96 -6.57
N ALA A 95 -9.86 12.01 -6.60
CA ALA A 95 -10.92 12.00 -7.60
C ALA A 95 -11.74 13.28 -7.59
N ARG A 96 -12.02 13.82 -8.78
CA ARG A 96 -12.91 14.95 -8.97
C ARG A 96 -14.33 14.48 -9.25
N VAL A 97 -15.32 15.17 -8.68
CA VAL A 97 -16.71 14.74 -8.72
C VAL A 97 -17.47 15.46 -9.84
N GLY A 98 -18.14 14.69 -10.67
CA GLY A 98 -19.09 15.12 -11.72
C GLY A 98 -18.45 15.60 -13.00
N ARG A 99 -17.26 16.21 -12.96
CA ARG A 99 -16.56 16.75 -14.15
C ARG A 99 -15.05 16.85 -13.89
N PRO A 100 -14.21 16.93 -14.95
CA PRO A 100 -12.74 16.95 -14.81
C PRO A 100 -12.19 18.08 -13.93
N ASP A 101 -12.86 19.22 -13.91
CA ASP A 101 -12.54 20.40 -13.09
C ASP A 101 -13.42 20.53 -11.84
N GLY A 102 -14.14 19.47 -11.47
CA GLY A 102 -14.97 19.40 -10.30
C GLY A 102 -14.18 19.46 -8.99
N ARG A 103 -14.88 19.57 -7.85
CA ARG A 103 -14.21 19.49 -6.54
C ARG A 103 -13.59 18.11 -6.33
N HIS A 104 -12.47 18.03 -5.64
CA HIS A 104 -11.92 16.75 -5.18
C HIS A 104 -12.84 16.07 -4.17
N GLN A 105 -12.75 14.76 -4.02
CA GLN A 105 -13.39 14.07 -2.91
C GLN A 105 -12.83 14.57 -1.58
N LEU A 106 -11.50 14.69 -1.48
CA LEU A 106 -10.83 15.37 -0.37
C LEU A 106 -9.80 16.35 -0.94
N ALA A 107 -9.93 17.65 -0.61
CA ALA A 107 -9.03 18.66 -1.15
C ALA A 107 -7.55 18.43 -0.74
N PRO A 108 -6.56 18.81 -1.57
CA PRO A 108 -5.15 18.55 -1.31
C PRO A 108 -4.65 18.96 0.08
N ASP A 109 -5.02 20.16 0.53
CA ASP A 109 -4.59 20.68 1.83
C ASP A 109 -5.22 19.88 2.99
N ALA A 110 -6.50 19.50 2.86
CA ALA A 110 -7.19 18.67 3.83
C ALA A 110 -6.62 17.23 3.81
N PHE A 111 -6.26 16.71 2.63
CA PHE A 111 -5.61 15.42 2.50
C PHE A 111 -4.25 15.41 3.21
N LEU A 112 -3.39 16.39 2.95
CA LEU A 112 -2.07 16.50 3.58
C LEU A 112 -2.20 16.61 5.11
N PHE A 113 -3.10 17.48 5.59
CA PHE A 113 -3.35 17.64 7.02
C PHE A 113 -3.81 16.33 7.66
N GLY A 114 -4.82 15.69 7.10
CA GLY A 114 -5.37 14.45 7.63
C GLY A 114 -4.38 13.28 7.54
N LEU A 115 -3.54 13.23 6.49
CA LEU A 115 -2.52 12.21 6.36
C LEU A 115 -1.44 12.34 7.43
N ARG A 116 -0.99 13.56 7.74
CA ARG A 116 -0.06 13.80 8.85
C ARG A 116 -0.62 13.29 10.18
N GLN A 117 -1.89 13.58 10.47
CA GLN A 117 -2.55 13.08 11.68
C GLN A 117 -2.64 11.54 11.68
N LEU A 118 -3.02 10.94 10.54
CA LEU A 118 -3.06 9.49 10.39
C LEU A 118 -1.70 8.83 10.67
N LEU A 119 -0.62 9.40 10.14
CA LEU A 119 0.74 8.89 10.35
C LEU A 119 1.20 9.04 11.80
N GLU A 120 0.90 10.17 12.44
CA GLU A 120 1.16 10.37 13.87
C GLU A 120 0.43 9.30 14.71
N ASP A 121 -0.88 9.11 14.49
CA ASP A 121 -1.67 8.10 15.19
C ASP A 121 -1.14 6.69 14.95
N ALA A 122 -0.83 6.34 13.69
CA ALA A 122 -0.31 5.04 13.33
C ALA A 122 1.04 4.74 14.02
N ARG A 123 1.94 5.70 14.07
CA ARG A 123 3.25 5.58 14.73
C ARG A 123 3.15 5.34 16.24
N THR A 124 2.06 5.76 16.88
CA THR A 124 1.83 5.41 18.29
C THR A 124 1.53 3.93 18.50
N LEU A 125 1.13 3.23 17.44
CA LEU A 125 0.73 1.82 17.49
C LEU A 125 1.87 0.89 17.08
N ALA A 126 2.58 1.21 16.00
CA ALA A 126 3.69 0.40 15.45
C ALA A 126 4.50 1.20 14.42
N PRO A 127 5.71 0.74 14.02
CA PRO A 127 6.42 1.26 12.85
C PRO A 127 5.53 1.26 11.59
N VAL A 128 5.58 2.36 10.84
CA VAL A 128 4.72 2.60 9.68
C VAL A 128 5.54 2.58 8.39
N HIS A 129 4.96 2.01 7.35
CA HIS A 129 5.45 2.01 5.98
C HIS A 129 4.32 2.50 5.08
N VAL A 130 4.64 3.30 4.06
CA VAL A 130 3.64 3.82 3.13
C VAL A 130 4.05 3.48 1.70
N VAL A 131 3.11 2.99 0.91
CA VAL A 131 3.28 2.81 -0.54
C VAL A 131 2.58 3.94 -1.28
N GLY A 132 3.17 4.37 -2.39
CA GLY A 132 2.66 5.43 -3.26
C GLY A 132 1.43 5.02 -4.07
N LEU A 133 1.04 5.91 -4.96
CA LEU A 133 -0.15 5.76 -5.80
C LEU A 133 0.16 4.96 -7.07
N THR A 134 -0.90 4.52 -7.74
CA THR A 134 -0.81 3.84 -9.04
C THR A 134 -1.27 4.76 -10.16
N PRO A 135 -0.80 4.56 -11.41
CA PRO A 135 -1.25 5.36 -12.54
C PRO A 135 -2.74 5.16 -12.83
N VAL A 136 -3.32 6.12 -13.54
CA VAL A 136 -4.71 6.11 -13.99
C VAL A 136 -4.77 6.42 -15.48
N LEU A 137 -5.72 5.86 -16.20
CA LEU A 137 -5.92 6.07 -17.64
C LEU A 137 -7.08 7.05 -17.84
N GLU A 138 -6.74 8.31 -18.12
CA GLU A 138 -7.71 9.42 -18.21
C GLU A 138 -8.76 9.22 -19.29
N GLU A 139 -8.40 8.52 -20.38
CA GLU A 139 -9.28 8.23 -21.51
C GLU A 139 -10.46 7.31 -21.14
N GLN A 140 -10.37 6.63 -19.99
CA GLN A 140 -11.45 5.77 -19.48
C GLN A 140 -12.37 6.49 -18.46
N MET A 141 -12.13 7.78 -18.22
CA MET A 141 -12.94 8.55 -17.28
C MET A 141 -14.21 9.09 -17.97
N PRO A 142 -15.34 9.28 -17.23
CA PRO A 142 -15.45 9.17 -15.77
C PRO A 142 -15.65 7.72 -15.27
N PHE A 143 -14.93 7.35 -14.22
CA PHE A 143 -15.16 6.10 -13.51
C PHE A 143 -16.57 6.10 -12.87
N ALA A 144 -17.30 5.00 -13.05
CA ALA A 144 -18.67 4.83 -12.55
C ALA A 144 -19.63 5.98 -12.96
N GLY A 145 -19.35 6.65 -14.08
CA GLY A 145 -20.18 7.75 -14.60
C GLY A 145 -20.09 9.06 -13.80
N LEU A 146 -19.21 9.17 -12.81
CA LEU A 146 -19.19 10.28 -11.86
C LEU A 146 -17.79 10.79 -11.49
N LEU A 147 -16.81 9.92 -11.36
CA LEU A 147 -15.50 10.28 -10.79
C LEU A 147 -14.45 10.43 -11.88
N TRP A 148 -13.71 11.52 -11.82
CA TRP A 148 -12.65 11.86 -12.76
C TRP A 148 -11.30 11.77 -12.05
N TYR A 149 -10.45 10.90 -12.57
CA TYR A 149 -9.07 10.71 -12.11
C TYR A 149 -8.12 11.22 -13.18
N GLY A 150 -7.02 11.85 -12.77
CA GLY A 150 -6.02 12.38 -13.69
C GLY A 150 -4.59 12.08 -13.21
N LEU A 151 -3.66 11.90 -14.15
CA LEU A 151 -2.26 11.62 -13.83
C LEU A 151 -1.59 12.78 -13.09
N GLU A 152 -1.89 14.02 -13.47
CA GLU A 152 -1.35 15.20 -12.76
C GLU A 152 -1.84 15.27 -11.33
N GLU A 153 -3.10 14.94 -11.09
CA GLU A 153 -3.61 14.85 -9.71
C GLU A 153 -2.97 13.68 -8.95
N ALA A 154 -2.74 12.55 -9.61
CA ALA A 154 -2.03 11.43 -9.00
C ALA A 154 -0.59 11.81 -8.59
N ARG A 155 0.15 12.52 -9.46
CA ARG A 155 1.46 13.07 -9.14
C ARG A 155 1.42 14.02 -7.95
N ARG A 156 0.46 14.93 -7.97
CA ARG A 156 0.26 15.91 -6.91
C ARG A 156 -0.01 15.21 -5.57
N TYR A 157 -0.92 14.24 -5.52
CA TYR A 157 -1.25 13.55 -4.27
C TYR A 157 -0.13 12.60 -3.81
N GLU A 158 0.60 11.95 -4.72
CA GLU A 158 1.78 11.17 -4.33
C GLU A 158 2.87 12.06 -3.72
N ALA A 159 3.09 13.27 -4.25
CA ALA A 159 4.01 14.23 -3.65
C ALA A 159 3.56 14.68 -2.24
N LEU A 160 2.25 14.83 -2.00
CA LEU A 160 1.74 15.10 -0.65
C LEU A 160 1.94 13.92 0.31
N VAL A 161 1.83 12.68 -0.21
CA VAL A 161 2.14 11.48 0.58
C VAL A 161 3.61 11.46 0.96
N GLU A 162 4.51 11.72 0.01
CA GLU A 162 5.95 11.80 0.26
C GLU A 162 6.29 12.88 1.28
N GLU A 163 5.71 14.09 1.13
CA GLU A 163 5.88 15.19 2.08
C GLU A 163 5.46 14.81 3.50
N ALA A 164 4.29 14.19 3.65
CA ALA A 164 3.79 13.75 4.95
C ALA A 164 4.70 12.68 5.57
N CYS A 165 5.17 11.72 4.77
CA CYS A 165 6.07 10.65 5.21
C CYS A 165 7.42 11.21 5.65
N LEU A 166 8.00 12.13 4.87
CA LEU A 166 9.26 12.79 5.20
C LEU A 166 9.14 13.58 6.51
N GLY A 167 8.06 14.35 6.68
CA GLY A 167 7.81 15.11 7.91
C GLY A 167 7.58 14.24 9.15
N ALA A 168 7.12 13.01 8.96
CA ALA A 168 6.87 12.05 10.04
C ALA A 168 8.00 11.03 10.24
N ASP A 169 9.10 11.09 9.48
CA ASP A 169 10.16 10.06 9.46
C ASP A 169 9.58 8.64 9.24
N VAL A 170 8.72 8.51 8.24
CA VAL A 170 8.07 7.27 7.83
C VAL A 170 8.64 6.81 6.50
N ALA A 171 8.96 5.52 6.40
CA ALA A 171 9.45 4.94 5.15
C ALA A 171 8.38 4.99 4.06
N PHE A 172 8.74 5.54 2.90
CA PHE A 172 7.87 5.70 1.74
C PHE A 172 8.43 4.97 0.52
N LEU A 173 7.58 4.23 -0.19
CA LEU A 173 7.89 3.59 -1.47
C LEU A 173 7.10 4.28 -2.58
N PRO A 174 7.71 5.18 -3.37
CA PRO A 174 7.03 5.79 -4.51
C PRO A 174 6.71 4.73 -5.57
N LEU A 175 5.50 4.74 -6.10
CA LEU A 175 5.08 3.76 -7.10
C LEU A 175 4.77 4.41 -8.46
N LEU A 176 4.19 5.60 -8.48
CA LEU A 176 3.61 6.20 -9.68
C LEU A 176 4.63 6.30 -10.83
N GLU A 177 5.71 7.05 -10.65
CA GLU A 177 6.70 7.24 -11.70
C GLU A 177 7.45 5.95 -12.04
N SER A 178 7.64 5.07 -11.06
CA SER A 178 8.26 3.76 -11.30
C SER A 178 7.42 2.82 -12.17
N LEU A 179 6.09 2.96 -12.12
CA LEU A 179 5.16 2.23 -12.98
C LEU A 179 5.02 2.90 -14.35
N LEU A 180 4.97 4.24 -14.39
CA LEU A 180 4.93 5.04 -15.62
C LEU A 180 6.20 4.93 -16.46
N ALA A 181 7.33 4.50 -15.88
CA ALA A 181 8.57 4.26 -16.60
C ALA A 181 8.46 3.13 -17.67
N ASP A 182 7.49 2.24 -17.55
CA ASP A 182 7.16 1.30 -18.60
C ASP A 182 6.42 2.03 -19.74
N PRO A 183 6.93 2.07 -20.99
CA PRO A 183 6.25 2.73 -22.11
C PRO A 183 4.83 2.21 -22.38
N HIS A 184 4.54 1.01 -21.91
CA HIS A 184 3.24 0.35 -22.05
C HIS A 184 2.48 0.24 -20.73
N TRP A 185 2.76 1.11 -19.77
CA TRP A 185 2.16 1.06 -18.43
C TRP A 185 0.61 0.94 -18.42
N SER A 186 -0.07 1.44 -19.44
CA SER A 186 -1.54 1.35 -19.55
C SER A 186 -2.06 -0.10 -19.57
N HIS A 187 -1.24 -1.07 -20.02
CA HIS A 187 -1.63 -2.48 -20.00
C HIS A 187 -1.63 -3.08 -18.58
N LEU A 188 -1.07 -2.37 -17.57
CA LEU A 188 -1.10 -2.78 -16.19
C LEU A 188 -2.46 -2.52 -15.51
N LEU A 189 -3.36 -1.82 -16.21
CA LEU A 189 -4.68 -1.44 -15.70
C LEU A 189 -5.78 -2.37 -16.22
N CYS A 190 -6.86 -2.45 -15.46
CA CYS A 190 -8.13 -3.00 -15.91
C CYS A 190 -8.78 -2.06 -16.96
N SER A 191 -9.81 -2.55 -17.63
CA SER A 191 -10.57 -1.78 -18.61
C SER A 191 -11.27 -0.54 -18.05
N ASP A 192 -11.37 -0.42 -16.72
CA ASP A 192 -11.91 0.75 -16.04
C ASP A 192 -10.92 1.93 -15.94
N GLY A 193 -9.67 1.73 -16.34
CA GLY A 193 -8.61 2.74 -16.34
C GLY A 193 -8.14 3.20 -14.95
N LEU A 194 -8.59 2.56 -13.89
CA LEU A 194 -8.31 2.93 -12.50
C LEU A 194 -7.59 1.82 -11.74
N HIS A 195 -8.13 0.61 -11.80
CA HIS A 195 -7.61 -0.50 -11.01
C HIS A 195 -6.50 -1.24 -11.75
N LEU A 196 -5.50 -1.70 -11.01
CA LEU A 196 -4.48 -2.59 -11.53
C LEU A 196 -5.09 -3.95 -11.90
N ASN A 197 -4.66 -4.52 -13.01
CA ASN A 197 -4.92 -5.93 -13.33
C ASN A 197 -3.87 -6.84 -12.68
N ALA A 198 -3.90 -8.15 -12.99
CA ALA A 198 -2.97 -9.12 -12.43
C ALA A 198 -1.48 -8.78 -12.68
N ASP A 199 -1.15 -8.23 -13.85
CA ASP A 199 0.21 -7.80 -14.19
C ASP A 199 0.61 -6.54 -13.43
N GLY A 200 -0.28 -5.57 -13.31
CA GLY A 200 -0.05 -4.37 -12.51
C GLY A 200 0.17 -4.71 -11.03
N HIS A 201 -0.66 -5.55 -10.48
CA HIS A 201 -0.48 -6.04 -9.11
C HIS A 201 0.82 -6.82 -8.93
N ARG A 202 1.25 -7.60 -9.92
CA ARG A 202 2.56 -8.28 -9.90
C ARG A 202 3.69 -7.26 -9.89
N GLN A 203 3.61 -6.20 -10.68
CA GLN A 203 4.62 -5.13 -10.72
C GLN A 203 4.75 -4.41 -9.37
N VAL A 204 3.64 -4.11 -8.70
CA VAL A 204 3.66 -3.51 -7.35
C VAL A 204 4.22 -4.51 -6.33
N TYR A 205 3.81 -5.78 -6.38
CA TYR A 205 4.34 -6.83 -5.52
C TYR A 205 5.86 -6.93 -5.61
N GLU A 206 6.45 -6.94 -6.83
CA GLU A 206 7.89 -7.02 -7.00
C GLU A 206 8.64 -5.85 -6.34
N ARG A 207 8.07 -4.63 -6.40
CA ARG A 207 8.65 -3.46 -5.74
C ARG A 207 8.54 -3.54 -4.22
N VAL A 208 7.37 -3.92 -3.72
CA VAL A 208 7.11 -4.00 -2.28
C VAL A 208 7.95 -5.12 -1.64
N ARG A 209 8.02 -6.30 -2.26
CA ARG A 209 8.81 -7.42 -1.70
C ARG A 209 10.32 -7.16 -1.69
N GLY A 210 10.81 -6.31 -2.61
CA GLY A 210 12.21 -5.91 -2.69
C GLY A 210 12.54 -4.62 -1.92
N TRP A 211 11.57 -4.01 -1.26
CA TRP A 211 11.74 -2.72 -0.59
C TRP A 211 12.62 -2.83 0.65
N PRO A 212 13.83 -2.18 0.66
CA PRO A 212 14.79 -2.36 1.74
C PRO A 212 14.24 -2.04 3.13
N ALA A 213 13.41 -0.98 3.26
CA ALA A 213 12.83 -0.60 4.55
C ALA A 213 11.88 -1.68 5.09
N LEU A 214 11.07 -2.28 4.21
CA LEU A 214 10.15 -3.36 4.60
C LEU A 214 10.92 -4.66 4.91
N LEU A 215 11.95 -4.98 4.14
CA LEU A 215 12.83 -6.13 4.39
C LEU A 215 13.54 -6.00 5.75
N ALA A 216 14.10 -4.84 6.04
CA ALA A 216 14.74 -4.56 7.33
C ALA A 216 13.75 -4.72 8.50
N TRP A 217 12.53 -4.17 8.33
CA TRP A 217 11.48 -4.38 9.31
C TRP A 217 11.12 -5.87 9.47
N ALA A 218 11.03 -6.61 8.36
CA ALA A 218 10.68 -8.03 8.36
C ALA A 218 11.80 -8.92 8.94
N GLY A 219 13.02 -8.41 9.05
CA GLY A 219 14.22 -9.18 9.40
C GLY A 219 14.66 -10.12 8.28
N LEU A 220 14.40 -9.74 7.03
CA LEU A 220 14.74 -10.47 5.82
C LEU A 220 15.94 -9.84 5.13
N GLU A 221 16.80 -10.68 4.52
CA GLU A 221 17.93 -10.19 3.72
C GLU A 221 17.45 -9.57 2.39
N PRO A 222 18.17 -8.54 1.89
CA PRO A 222 17.89 -7.99 0.57
C PRO A 222 17.98 -9.10 -0.52
N ILE A 223 17.01 -9.10 -1.42
CA ILE A 223 17.03 -9.99 -2.58
C ILE A 223 18.16 -9.50 -3.49
N LEU A 224 19.29 -10.23 -3.51
CA LEU A 224 20.36 -9.98 -4.46
C LEU A 224 19.84 -10.30 -5.86
N THR A 225 19.46 -9.28 -6.61
CA THR A 225 19.15 -9.44 -8.03
C THR A 225 20.44 -9.80 -8.75
N ALA A 226 20.48 -10.96 -9.41
CA ALA A 226 21.63 -11.51 -10.13
C ALA A 226 22.02 -10.71 -11.39
N THR A 227 21.87 -9.36 -11.38
CA THR A 227 22.14 -8.47 -12.53
C THR A 227 23.40 -7.62 -12.38
N ALA A 228 24.28 -7.91 -11.41
CA ALA A 228 25.55 -7.18 -11.22
C ALA A 228 26.79 -7.99 -11.56
N LEU A 229 26.69 -9.01 -12.41
CA LEU A 229 27.85 -9.76 -12.92
C LEU A 229 27.67 -10.02 -14.43
N ARG A 230 27.80 -8.96 -15.25
CA ARG A 230 28.30 -9.06 -16.64
C ARG A 230 28.92 -7.72 -17.07
#